data_db3dc6fd1a0e235bdf09f0c64272dd2c
#
_entry.id   db3dc6fd1a0e235bdf09f0c64272dd2c
#
_cell.length_a   1.000
_cell.length_b   1.000
_cell.length_c   1.000
_cell.angle_alpha   90.00
_cell.angle_beta   90.00
_cell.angle_gamma   90.00
#
_symmetry.space_group_name_H-M   'P 1'
#
loop_
_entity.id
_entity.type
_entity.pdbx_description
1 polymer ?
#
loop_
_entity_poly.entity_id
_entity_poly.type
_entity_poly.pdbx_seq_one_letter_code
_entity_poly.pdbx_strand_id
1 'polypeptide(L)'
;PLNQPSRRQFLCQLSLLPVGLGIGVLPVLSHAADNSIANSVKALTFDVFGTVVDWHGSIIREGQLLAENKGYDVDWAKFAVSWRAGYGPAMNKVRNGEMPWTKIDDLHRMILDDLVEEYNLTGMSEAELVHFNEAWHRLSPWPDTVSGLNRLKSKYVITTLSNGNVSLLTHMAKNGGLPWDAILSAELSGHYKPDPRAYLK
;
A
#
# COMPACT_ATOMS: atom_id res chain seq x y z
N PRO A 1 -2.56 16.81 19.39
CA PRO A 1 -2.49 16.74 17.94
C PRO A 1 -1.02 16.76 17.54
N LEU A 2 -0.45 15.57 17.29
CA LEU A 2 0.92 15.44 16.80
C LEU A 2 0.88 15.60 15.28
N ASN A 3 1.37 16.75 14.83
CA ASN A 3 1.53 17.12 13.45
C ASN A 3 2.55 16.17 12.78
N GLN A 4 2.10 15.23 11.96
CA GLN A 4 3.00 14.35 11.20
C GLN A 4 3.62 15.17 10.05
N PRO A 5 4.96 15.17 9.89
CA PRO A 5 5.60 15.91 8.82
C PRO A 5 5.27 15.29 7.46
N SER A 6 4.95 16.14 6.47
CA SER A 6 4.67 15.71 5.11
C SER A 6 5.92 15.09 4.45
N ARG A 7 5.72 14.17 3.49
CA ARG A 7 6.79 13.50 2.71
C ARG A 7 7.87 14.46 2.16
N ARG A 8 7.54 15.73 1.90
CA ARG A 8 8.48 16.75 1.40
C ARG A 8 9.46 17.26 2.46
N GLN A 9 9.14 17.18 3.75
CA GLN A 9 10.02 17.67 4.82
C GLN A 9 11.17 16.73 5.14
N PHE A 10 11.09 15.45 4.77
CA PHE A 10 12.14 14.47 5.03
C PHE A 10 13.35 14.60 4.07
N LEU A 11 13.19 15.26 2.92
CA LEU A 11 14.25 15.40 1.90
C LEU A 11 15.02 16.72 1.97
N CYS A 12 14.65 17.68 2.84
CA CYS A 12 15.27 19.02 2.92
C CYS A 12 16.22 19.23 4.09
N GLN A 13 16.56 18.25 4.90
CA GLN A 13 17.42 18.43 6.08
C GLN A 13 18.90 18.08 5.89
N LEU A 14 19.40 18.03 4.67
CA LEU A 14 20.81 17.80 4.39
C LEU A 14 21.41 18.92 3.54
N SER A 15 21.49 20.14 4.08
CA SER A 15 22.48 21.13 3.63
C SER A 15 22.33 22.45 4.41
N LEU A 16 23.09 22.63 5.48
CA LEU A 16 23.56 23.93 5.98
C LEU A 16 24.81 23.67 6.84
N LEU A 17 25.98 23.83 6.24
CA LEU A 17 27.23 24.10 6.93
C LEU A 17 27.78 25.45 6.46
N PRO A 18 28.45 26.24 7.34
CA PRO A 18 28.71 27.64 7.11
C PRO A 18 29.90 27.90 6.14
N VAL A 19 29.76 29.00 5.38
CA VAL A 19 30.77 29.54 4.47
C VAL A 19 31.94 30.13 5.26
N GLY A 20 33.14 29.54 5.06
CA GLY A 20 34.41 30.18 5.39
C GLY A 20 35.11 30.60 4.09
N LEU A 21 35.49 31.87 4.00
CA LEU A 21 36.22 32.44 2.86
C LEU A 21 37.58 31.77 2.67
N GLY A 22 37.79 31.15 1.54
CA GLY A 22 39.09 30.71 1.04
C GLY A 22 39.04 30.56 -0.47
N ILE A 23 39.71 31.49 -1.20
CA ILE A 23 39.81 31.42 -2.67
C ILE A 23 40.80 30.28 -3.03
N GLY A 24 40.24 29.11 -3.26
CA GLY A 24 40.93 27.97 -3.87
C GLY A 24 39.98 27.39 -4.92
N VAL A 25 40.37 27.49 -6.19
CA VAL A 25 39.68 26.78 -7.28
C VAL A 25 39.94 25.30 -7.09
N LEU A 26 39.06 24.64 -6.33
CA LEU A 26 39.01 23.18 -6.32
C LEU A 26 38.25 22.74 -7.58
N PRO A 27 38.77 21.75 -8.34
CA PRO A 27 37.98 21.17 -9.41
C PRO A 27 36.72 20.58 -8.76
N VAL A 28 35.58 21.05 -9.23
CA VAL A 28 34.30 20.39 -8.96
C VAL A 28 34.43 18.99 -9.58
N LEU A 29 34.82 18.03 -8.77
CA LEU A 29 34.60 16.62 -9.08
C LEU A 29 33.08 16.46 -9.14
N SER A 30 32.51 16.70 -10.32
CA SER A 30 31.19 16.18 -10.64
C SER A 30 31.30 14.68 -10.39
N HIS A 31 30.75 14.22 -9.27
CA HIS A 31 30.42 12.81 -9.12
C HIS A 31 29.43 12.53 -10.26
N ALA A 32 29.92 12.06 -11.36
CA ALA A 32 29.12 11.33 -12.33
C ALA A 32 28.54 10.17 -11.51
N ALA A 33 27.30 10.34 -11.06
CA ALA A 33 26.57 9.27 -10.43
C ALA A 33 26.74 8.05 -11.35
N ASP A 34 27.20 6.96 -10.77
CA ASP A 34 27.56 5.77 -11.52
C ASP A 34 26.36 5.28 -12.34
N ASN A 35 26.24 5.75 -13.58
CA ASN A 35 25.17 5.42 -14.51
C ASN A 35 25.13 3.92 -14.83
N SER A 36 26.14 3.16 -14.40
CA SER A 36 26.25 1.72 -14.63
C SER A 36 25.12 0.95 -13.93
N ILE A 37 24.80 1.31 -12.68
CA ILE A 37 23.71 0.64 -11.92
C ILE A 37 22.35 1.02 -12.52
N ALA A 38 22.11 2.29 -12.83
CA ALA A 38 20.86 2.74 -13.43
C ALA A 38 20.59 2.06 -14.79
N ASN A 39 21.64 1.80 -15.58
CA ASN A 39 21.56 1.10 -16.86
C ASN A 39 21.39 -0.42 -16.71
N SER A 40 21.75 -1.00 -15.57
CA SER A 40 21.62 -2.44 -15.31
C SER A 40 20.20 -2.83 -14.84
N VAL A 41 19.45 -1.91 -14.21
CA VAL A 41 18.08 -2.16 -13.73
C VAL A 41 17.16 -2.38 -14.92
N LYS A 42 16.41 -3.49 -14.90
CA LYS A 42 15.44 -3.87 -15.93
C LYS A 42 13.99 -3.86 -15.45
N ALA A 43 13.79 -4.07 -14.15
CA ALA A 43 12.47 -4.13 -13.54
C ALA A 43 12.46 -3.39 -12.21
N LEU A 44 11.28 -2.88 -11.84
CA LEU A 44 10.99 -2.26 -10.55
C LEU A 44 9.81 -2.98 -9.91
N THR A 45 9.97 -3.38 -8.67
CA THR A 45 8.90 -3.99 -7.87
C THR A 45 8.37 -3.01 -6.84
N PHE A 46 7.06 -2.94 -6.68
CA PHE A 46 6.41 -1.97 -5.81
C PHE A 46 5.62 -2.66 -4.71
N ASP A 47 5.81 -2.21 -3.48
CA ASP A 47 4.75 -2.34 -2.48
C ASP A 47 3.53 -1.52 -2.93
N VAL A 48 2.33 -1.92 -2.48
CA VAL A 48 1.08 -1.33 -3.00
C VAL A 48 0.36 -0.51 -1.95
N PHE A 49 -0.01 -1.12 -0.82
CA PHE A 49 -0.86 -0.49 0.20
C PHE A 49 -0.16 0.67 0.91
N GLY A 50 -0.62 1.91 0.66
CA GLY A 50 -0.03 3.15 1.19
C GLY A 50 1.18 3.66 0.39
N THR A 51 1.76 2.83 -0.50
CA THR A 51 2.84 3.24 -1.39
C THR A 51 2.29 3.85 -2.67
N VAL A 52 1.42 3.14 -3.37
CA VAL A 52 0.81 3.60 -4.64
C VAL A 52 -0.67 3.95 -4.50
N VAL A 53 -1.34 3.53 -3.43
CA VAL A 53 -2.76 3.79 -3.18
C VAL A 53 -3.00 4.38 -1.79
N ASP A 54 -4.00 5.26 -1.69
CA ASP A 54 -4.52 5.81 -0.44
C ASP A 54 -5.55 4.84 0.15
N TRP A 55 -5.07 3.87 0.95
CA TRP A 55 -5.96 2.93 1.62
C TRP A 55 -6.87 3.63 2.65
N HIS A 56 -6.32 4.59 3.43
CA HIS A 56 -7.04 5.21 4.53
C HIS A 56 -8.22 6.05 4.03
N GLY A 57 -7.97 7.00 3.13
CA GLY A 57 -9.04 7.81 2.55
C GLY A 57 -10.04 6.98 1.75
N SER A 58 -9.60 5.89 1.10
CA SER A 58 -10.50 5.01 0.35
C SER A 58 -11.46 4.26 1.27
N ILE A 59 -10.99 3.67 2.37
CA ILE A 59 -11.84 2.96 3.33
C ILE A 59 -12.82 3.93 4.03
N ILE A 60 -12.37 5.16 4.34
CA ILE A 60 -13.27 6.19 4.88
C ILE A 60 -14.42 6.48 3.91
N ARG A 61 -14.13 6.68 2.62
CA ARG A 61 -15.17 6.95 1.60
C ARG A 61 -16.15 5.78 1.47
N GLU A 62 -15.66 4.55 1.43
CA GLU A 62 -16.52 3.36 1.37
C GLU A 62 -17.42 3.24 2.61
N GLY A 63 -16.90 3.54 3.79
CA GLY A 63 -17.66 3.58 5.03
C GLY A 63 -18.73 4.68 5.03
N GLN A 64 -18.39 5.87 4.54
CA GLN A 64 -19.36 6.98 4.40
C GLN A 64 -20.50 6.62 3.45
N LEU A 65 -20.20 5.97 2.30
CA LEU A 65 -21.22 5.47 1.39
C LEU A 65 -22.14 4.41 2.05
N LEU A 66 -21.56 3.54 2.87
CA LEU A 66 -22.32 2.57 3.64
C LEU A 66 -23.24 3.28 4.67
N ALA A 67 -22.73 4.31 5.35
CA ALA A 67 -23.47 5.11 6.31
C ALA A 67 -24.65 5.84 5.68
N GLU A 68 -24.49 6.42 4.51
CA GLU A 68 -25.57 7.08 3.75
C GLU A 68 -26.75 6.13 3.49
N ASN A 69 -26.47 4.86 3.24
CA ASN A 69 -27.48 3.85 2.95
C ASN A 69 -28.12 3.24 4.20
N LYS A 70 -27.39 3.16 5.30
CA LYS A 70 -27.80 2.40 6.52
C LYS A 70 -28.06 3.29 7.73
N GLY A 71 -27.64 4.56 7.69
CA GLY A 71 -27.78 5.48 8.82
C GLY A 71 -26.77 5.22 9.96
N TYR A 72 -25.62 4.61 9.68
CA TYR A 72 -24.60 4.38 10.69
C TYR A 72 -23.90 5.67 11.11
N ASP A 73 -23.79 5.89 12.42
CA ASP A 73 -22.99 6.99 13.01
C ASP A 73 -21.67 6.42 13.54
N VAL A 74 -20.67 6.38 12.65
CA VAL A 74 -19.35 5.77 12.91
C VAL A 74 -18.23 6.73 12.53
N ASP A 75 -17.22 6.82 13.38
CA ASP A 75 -15.95 7.45 13.02
C ASP A 75 -15.18 6.53 12.02
N TRP A 76 -15.45 6.75 10.74
CA TRP A 76 -14.86 5.95 9.66
C TRP A 76 -13.34 6.08 9.57
N ALA A 77 -12.77 7.18 10.07
CA ALA A 77 -11.31 7.32 10.14
C ALA A 77 -10.72 6.35 11.18
N LYS A 78 -11.34 6.28 12.35
CA LYS A 78 -10.97 5.32 13.39
C LYS A 78 -11.22 3.89 12.94
N PHE A 79 -12.37 3.62 12.31
CA PHE A 79 -12.69 2.30 11.75
C PHE A 79 -11.63 1.83 10.76
N ALA A 80 -11.23 2.67 9.80
CA ALA A 80 -10.19 2.35 8.82
C ALA A 80 -8.85 1.99 9.48
N VAL A 81 -8.47 2.74 10.54
CA VAL A 81 -7.25 2.45 11.31
C VAL A 81 -7.37 1.12 12.07
N SER A 82 -8.53 0.84 12.70
CA SER A 82 -8.78 -0.43 13.39
C SER A 82 -8.71 -1.61 12.43
N TRP A 83 -9.34 -1.50 11.25
CA TRP A 83 -9.27 -2.56 10.23
C TRP A 83 -7.83 -2.84 9.78
N ARG A 84 -7.09 -1.77 9.52
CA ARG A 84 -5.67 -1.89 9.14
C ARG A 84 -4.79 -2.44 10.25
N ALA A 85 -5.10 -2.14 11.52
CA ALA A 85 -4.36 -2.63 12.68
C ALA A 85 -4.50 -4.14 12.88
N GLY A 86 -5.63 -4.74 12.55
CA GLY A 86 -5.85 -6.19 12.58
C GLY A 86 -4.99 -6.99 11.60
N TYR A 87 -4.52 -6.35 10.53
CA TYR A 87 -3.77 -6.96 9.44
C TYR A 87 -2.46 -7.66 9.88
N GLY A 88 -1.64 -6.97 10.68
CA GLY A 88 -0.37 -7.51 11.17
C GLY A 88 -0.54 -8.76 12.04
N PRO A 89 -1.37 -8.71 13.09
CA PRO A 89 -1.68 -9.87 13.93
C PRO A 89 -2.25 -11.06 13.14
N ALA A 90 -3.18 -10.83 12.22
CA ALA A 90 -3.78 -11.88 11.41
C ALA A 90 -2.73 -12.58 10.51
N MET A 91 -1.89 -11.81 9.81
CA MET A 91 -0.78 -12.40 9.04
C MET A 91 0.23 -13.15 9.92
N ASN A 92 0.46 -12.70 11.17
CA ASN A 92 1.37 -13.40 12.08
C ASN A 92 0.85 -14.78 12.45
N LYS A 93 -0.44 -14.98 12.64
CA LYS A 93 -1.04 -16.31 12.85
C LYS A 93 -0.69 -17.28 11.70
N VAL A 94 -0.76 -16.78 10.46
CA VAL A 94 -0.37 -17.58 9.28
C VAL A 94 1.14 -17.84 9.26
N ARG A 95 1.98 -16.83 9.53
CA ARG A 95 3.45 -16.97 9.56
C ARG A 95 3.94 -17.95 10.62
N ASN A 96 3.27 -17.98 11.77
CA ASN A 96 3.61 -18.84 12.90
C ASN A 96 3.03 -20.24 12.79
N GLY A 97 2.24 -20.52 11.75
CA GLY A 97 1.58 -21.81 11.55
C GLY A 97 0.36 -22.05 12.45
N GLU A 98 -0.13 -21.00 13.13
CA GLU A 98 -1.37 -21.03 13.92
C GLU A 98 -2.61 -21.08 13.01
N MET A 99 -2.46 -20.63 11.76
CA MET A 99 -3.44 -20.77 10.69
C MET A 99 -2.76 -21.31 9.43
N PRO A 100 -3.48 -22.06 8.58
CA PRO A 100 -2.99 -22.43 7.26
C PRO A 100 -2.76 -21.17 6.41
N TRP A 101 -2.14 -21.33 5.23
CA TRP A 101 -2.08 -20.24 4.27
C TRP A 101 -3.50 -19.70 4.00
N THR A 102 -3.68 -18.42 4.27
CA THR A 102 -4.95 -17.69 4.13
C THR A 102 -4.63 -16.42 3.36
N LYS A 103 -5.37 -16.13 2.29
CA LYS A 103 -5.16 -14.92 1.50
C LYS A 103 -5.65 -13.67 2.24
N ILE A 104 -5.20 -12.51 1.80
CA ILE A 104 -5.52 -11.23 2.46
C ILE A 104 -7.02 -10.93 2.48
N ASP A 105 -7.77 -11.25 1.42
CA ASP A 105 -9.22 -11.02 1.40
C ASP A 105 -9.94 -11.73 2.56
N ASP A 106 -9.51 -12.97 2.84
CA ASP A 106 -10.11 -13.76 3.91
C ASP A 106 -9.70 -13.21 5.30
N LEU A 107 -8.44 -12.75 5.44
CA LEU A 107 -8.00 -12.08 6.67
C LEU A 107 -8.72 -10.74 6.87
N HIS A 108 -8.92 -9.96 5.81
CA HIS A 108 -9.68 -8.71 5.87
C HIS A 108 -11.13 -8.98 6.30
N ARG A 109 -11.76 -10.06 5.79
CA ARG A 109 -13.11 -10.44 6.17
C ARG A 109 -13.19 -10.85 7.64
N MET A 110 -12.27 -11.66 8.14
CA MET A 110 -12.24 -12.05 9.55
C MET A 110 -12.14 -10.81 10.47
N ILE A 111 -11.27 -9.86 10.11
CA ILE A 111 -11.14 -8.60 10.86
C ILE A 111 -12.40 -7.76 10.75
N LEU A 112 -13.05 -7.72 9.57
CA LEU A 112 -14.28 -6.99 9.36
C LEU A 112 -15.43 -7.55 10.22
N ASP A 113 -15.53 -8.86 10.32
CA ASP A 113 -16.56 -9.51 11.15
C ASP A 113 -16.44 -9.08 12.62
N ASP A 114 -15.21 -9.03 13.17
CA ASP A 114 -14.96 -8.51 14.53
C ASP A 114 -15.33 -7.01 14.64
N LEU A 115 -14.98 -6.21 13.63
CA LEU A 115 -15.28 -4.76 13.63
C LEU A 115 -16.76 -4.44 13.47
N VAL A 116 -17.53 -5.27 12.77
CA VAL A 116 -18.99 -5.14 12.65
C VAL A 116 -19.63 -5.19 14.04
N GLU A 117 -19.16 -6.06 14.91
CA GLU A 117 -19.61 -6.13 16.31
C GLU A 117 -19.11 -4.94 17.12
N GLU A 118 -17.81 -4.62 17.05
CA GLU A 118 -17.18 -3.54 17.82
C GLU A 118 -17.83 -2.16 17.52
N TYR A 119 -18.14 -1.89 16.25
CA TYR A 119 -18.70 -0.62 15.78
C TYR A 119 -20.22 -0.64 15.64
N ASN A 120 -20.90 -1.71 16.09
CA ASN A 120 -22.35 -1.86 16.04
C ASN A 120 -22.94 -1.68 14.62
N LEU A 121 -22.29 -2.20 13.59
CA LEU A 121 -22.76 -2.17 12.20
C LEU A 121 -23.84 -3.24 11.97
N THR A 122 -24.89 -3.21 12.78
CA THR A 122 -25.96 -4.22 12.76
C THR A 122 -26.80 -4.12 11.49
N GLY A 123 -27.36 -5.25 11.05
CA GLY A 123 -28.27 -5.31 9.89
C GLY A 123 -27.59 -5.30 8.53
N MET A 124 -26.27 -5.54 8.46
CA MET A 124 -25.62 -5.86 7.20
C MET A 124 -25.93 -7.28 6.78
N SER A 125 -26.38 -7.44 5.53
CA SER A 125 -26.49 -8.75 4.88
C SER A 125 -25.10 -9.28 4.49
N GLU A 126 -25.00 -10.58 4.27
CA GLU A 126 -23.74 -11.20 3.78
C GLU A 126 -23.25 -10.56 2.47
N ALA A 127 -24.15 -10.22 1.56
CA ALA A 127 -23.78 -9.55 0.31
C ALA A 127 -23.18 -8.16 0.54
N GLU A 128 -23.67 -7.41 1.54
CA GLU A 128 -23.12 -6.12 1.93
C GLU A 128 -21.77 -6.26 2.63
N LEU A 129 -21.58 -7.28 3.45
CA LEU A 129 -20.31 -7.60 4.08
C LEU A 129 -19.25 -7.97 3.03
N VAL A 130 -19.59 -8.81 2.07
CA VAL A 130 -18.72 -9.15 0.94
C VAL A 130 -18.35 -7.89 0.16
N HIS A 131 -19.34 -7.08 -0.22
CA HIS A 131 -19.10 -5.84 -0.96
C HIS A 131 -18.22 -4.87 -0.17
N PHE A 132 -18.45 -4.71 1.13
CA PHE A 132 -17.65 -3.82 1.96
C PHE A 132 -16.22 -4.37 2.18
N ASN A 133 -16.05 -5.68 2.34
CA ASN A 133 -14.74 -6.31 2.35
C ASN A 133 -13.95 -6.03 1.07
N GLU A 134 -14.62 -6.01 -0.09
CA GLU A 134 -14.02 -5.66 -1.37
C GLU A 134 -13.70 -4.15 -1.52
N ALA A 135 -13.94 -3.30 -0.52
CA ALA A 135 -13.44 -1.93 -0.50
C ALA A 135 -11.91 -1.89 -0.71
N TRP A 136 -11.18 -2.89 -0.20
CA TRP A 136 -9.75 -3.04 -0.41
C TRP A 136 -9.36 -3.26 -1.88
N HIS A 137 -10.26 -3.72 -2.73
CA HIS A 137 -10.08 -3.85 -4.18
C HIS A 137 -10.28 -2.52 -4.93
N ARG A 138 -10.93 -1.53 -4.28
CA ARG A 138 -11.33 -0.24 -4.88
C ARG A 138 -10.51 0.94 -4.38
N LEU A 139 -9.34 0.68 -3.77
CA LEU A 139 -8.49 1.75 -3.26
C LEU A 139 -8.06 2.71 -4.37
N SER A 140 -8.16 4.01 -4.11
CA SER A 140 -7.76 5.05 -5.05
C SER A 140 -6.24 5.23 -5.06
N PRO A 141 -5.62 5.35 -6.24
CA PRO A 141 -4.21 5.72 -6.31
C PRO A 141 -3.97 7.15 -5.79
N TRP A 142 -2.74 7.40 -5.31
CA TRP A 142 -2.32 8.77 -5.03
C TRP A 142 -2.33 9.60 -6.32
N PRO A 143 -2.50 10.93 -6.25
CA PRO A 143 -2.65 11.79 -7.44
C PRO A 143 -1.50 11.70 -8.44
N ASP A 144 -0.29 11.38 -7.99
CA ASP A 144 0.92 11.27 -8.80
C ASP A 144 1.23 9.84 -9.29
N THR A 145 0.51 8.84 -8.77
CA THR A 145 0.84 7.42 -8.98
C THR A 145 0.73 7.01 -10.43
N VAL A 146 -0.43 7.20 -11.06
CA VAL A 146 -0.66 6.70 -12.42
C VAL A 146 0.30 7.35 -13.42
N SER A 147 0.50 8.66 -13.33
CA SER A 147 1.44 9.38 -14.19
C SER A 147 2.89 8.96 -13.93
N GLY A 148 3.26 8.76 -12.66
CA GLY A 148 4.59 8.29 -12.25
C GLY A 148 4.89 6.89 -12.76
N LEU A 149 3.95 5.95 -12.58
CA LEU A 149 4.09 4.57 -13.06
C LEU A 149 4.19 4.50 -14.58
N ASN A 150 3.40 5.28 -15.33
CA ASN A 150 3.49 5.33 -16.79
C ASN A 150 4.88 5.82 -17.26
N ARG A 151 5.47 6.83 -16.60
CA ARG A 151 6.83 7.26 -16.91
C ARG A 151 7.88 6.18 -16.62
N LEU A 152 7.72 5.44 -15.52
CA LEU A 152 8.63 4.34 -15.19
C LEU A 152 8.46 3.16 -16.16
N LYS A 153 7.23 2.82 -16.51
CA LYS A 153 6.91 1.77 -17.48
C LYS A 153 7.55 2.00 -18.85
N SER A 154 7.79 3.25 -19.25
CA SER A 154 8.47 3.54 -20.53
C SER A 154 9.92 3.07 -20.56
N LYS A 155 10.54 2.77 -19.42
CA LYS A 155 11.93 2.37 -19.30
C LYS A 155 12.16 1.02 -18.62
N TYR A 156 11.24 0.62 -17.76
CA TYR A 156 11.37 -0.54 -16.89
C TYR A 156 10.13 -1.42 -16.97
N VAL A 157 10.30 -2.70 -16.79
CA VAL A 157 9.18 -3.56 -16.39
C VAL A 157 8.74 -3.15 -14.99
N ILE A 158 7.47 -2.81 -14.80
CA ILE A 158 6.92 -2.45 -13.49
C ILE A 158 5.96 -3.52 -13.00
N THR A 159 6.14 -3.94 -11.76
CA THR A 159 5.31 -5.00 -11.18
C THR A 159 5.01 -4.72 -9.71
N THR A 160 3.96 -5.30 -9.20
CA THR A 160 3.72 -5.33 -7.75
C THR A 160 4.66 -6.32 -7.08
N LEU A 161 4.90 -6.14 -5.78
CA LEU A 161 5.39 -7.17 -4.86
C LEU A 161 4.69 -6.94 -3.52
N SER A 162 3.52 -7.50 -3.38
CA SER A 162 2.56 -7.17 -2.32
C SER A 162 2.09 -8.39 -1.55
N ASN A 163 1.67 -8.16 -0.30
CA ASN A 163 0.96 -9.18 0.49
C ASN A 163 -0.48 -9.40 0.01
N GLY A 164 -1.07 -8.45 -0.74
CA GLY A 164 -2.40 -8.59 -1.34
C GLY A 164 -2.46 -9.80 -2.29
N ASN A 165 -3.58 -10.48 -2.32
CA ASN A 165 -3.80 -11.59 -3.26
C ASN A 165 -3.96 -11.10 -4.71
N VAL A 166 -3.78 -11.99 -5.65
CA VAL A 166 -3.74 -11.66 -7.10
C VAL A 166 -5.04 -11.01 -7.57
N SER A 167 -6.20 -11.52 -7.17
CA SER A 167 -7.50 -10.96 -7.56
C SER A 167 -7.68 -9.54 -7.03
N LEU A 168 -7.36 -9.28 -5.75
CA LEU A 168 -7.41 -7.97 -5.13
C LEU A 168 -6.53 -6.96 -5.89
N LEU A 169 -5.27 -7.30 -6.13
CA LEU A 169 -4.32 -6.43 -6.84
C LEU A 169 -4.75 -6.17 -8.29
N THR A 170 -5.34 -7.17 -8.94
CA THR A 170 -5.85 -7.05 -10.32
C THR A 170 -7.06 -6.13 -10.38
N HIS A 171 -8.03 -6.29 -9.46
CA HIS A 171 -9.21 -5.41 -9.39
C HIS A 171 -8.80 -3.98 -9.06
N MET A 172 -7.90 -3.80 -8.09
CA MET A 172 -7.36 -2.50 -7.72
C MET A 172 -6.65 -1.82 -8.90
N ALA A 173 -5.83 -2.58 -9.64
CA ALA A 173 -5.15 -2.05 -10.82
C ALA A 173 -6.14 -1.60 -11.88
N LYS A 174 -7.18 -2.39 -12.14
CA LYS A 174 -8.23 -2.07 -13.09
C LYS A 174 -9.06 -0.86 -12.66
N ASN A 175 -9.42 -0.79 -11.36
CA ASN A 175 -10.18 0.32 -10.79
C ASN A 175 -9.39 1.64 -10.80
N GLY A 176 -8.11 1.59 -10.42
CA GLY A 176 -7.25 2.77 -10.31
C GLY A 176 -6.44 3.12 -11.56
N GLY A 177 -6.57 2.36 -12.66
CA GLY A 177 -5.78 2.58 -13.87
C GLY A 177 -4.27 2.36 -13.67
N LEU A 178 -3.88 1.46 -12.76
CA LEU A 178 -2.48 1.17 -12.44
C LEU A 178 -1.87 0.30 -13.56
N PRO A 179 -0.84 0.77 -14.27
CA PRO A 179 -0.38 0.19 -15.52
C PRO A 179 0.66 -0.92 -15.32
N TRP A 180 0.44 -1.86 -14.39
CA TRP A 180 1.38 -2.94 -14.13
C TRP A 180 1.64 -3.80 -15.37
N ASP A 181 2.89 -4.24 -15.56
CA ASP A 181 3.25 -5.26 -16.56
C ASP A 181 2.99 -6.66 -16.01
N ALA A 182 3.15 -6.85 -14.70
CA ALA A 182 2.86 -8.10 -14.03
C ALA A 182 2.39 -7.85 -12.59
N ILE A 183 1.68 -8.81 -12.02
CA ILE A 183 1.24 -8.79 -10.62
C ILE A 183 1.95 -9.90 -9.86
N LEU A 184 2.91 -9.52 -9.01
CA LEU A 184 3.55 -10.42 -8.07
C LEU A 184 2.91 -10.23 -6.68
N SER A 185 2.57 -11.34 -6.08
CA SER A 185 1.78 -11.43 -4.86
C SER A 185 2.37 -12.49 -3.92
N ALA A 186 2.25 -12.26 -2.61
CA ALA A 186 2.54 -13.27 -1.60
C ALA A 186 1.73 -14.56 -1.79
N GLU A 187 0.55 -14.48 -2.41
CA GLU A 187 -0.28 -15.64 -2.75
C GLU A 187 0.45 -16.62 -3.66
N LEU A 188 1.26 -16.14 -4.62
CA LEU A 188 2.01 -16.98 -5.54
C LEU A 188 3.07 -17.83 -4.83
N SER A 189 3.61 -17.35 -3.72
CA SER A 189 4.60 -18.07 -2.91
C SER A 189 3.99 -18.83 -1.73
N GLY A 190 2.76 -18.48 -1.33
CA GLY A 190 2.16 -18.94 -0.09
C GLY A 190 2.84 -18.40 1.16
N HIS A 191 3.54 -17.25 1.05
CA HIS A 191 4.28 -16.66 2.15
C HIS A 191 4.16 -15.12 2.13
N TYR A 192 3.82 -14.53 3.28
CA TYR A 192 3.76 -13.08 3.44
C TYR A 192 5.14 -12.44 3.59
N LYS A 193 5.33 -11.27 3.00
CA LYS A 193 6.48 -10.42 3.32
C LYS A 193 6.53 -10.15 4.83
N PRO A 194 7.72 -10.11 5.46
CA PRO A 194 9.06 -10.11 4.88
C PRO A 194 9.72 -11.51 4.77
N ASP A 195 8.96 -12.60 4.76
CA ASP A 195 9.55 -13.94 4.58
C ASP A 195 10.38 -13.98 3.27
N PRO A 196 11.63 -14.45 3.29
CA PRO A 196 12.47 -14.55 2.09
C PRO A 196 11.80 -15.31 0.94
N ARG A 197 10.97 -16.30 1.23
CA ARG A 197 10.23 -17.09 0.23
C ARG A 197 9.24 -16.26 -0.58
N ALA A 198 8.80 -15.11 -0.05
CA ALA A 198 7.96 -14.17 -0.80
C ALA A 198 8.73 -13.44 -1.92
N TYR A 199 10.06 -13.47 -1.90
CA TYR A 199 10.93 -12.75 -2.83
C TYR A 199 11.71 -13.66 -3.79
N LEU A 200 11.77 -14.96 -3.50
CA LEU A 200 12.68 -15.90 -4.18
C LEU A 200 11.97 -16.86 -5.15
N LYS A 201 10.68 -16.66 -5.41
CA LYS A 201 9.90 -17.59 -6.24
C LYS A 201 9.61 -17.00 -7.62
#